data_45b643c34f19f7a42ad1e9d14d25b1b9
#
_entry.id   45b643c34f19f7a42ad1e9d14d25b1b9
#
_cell.length_a   1.000
_cell.length_b   1.000
_cell.length_c   1.000
_cell.angle_alpha   90.00
_cell.angle_beta   90.00
_cell.angle_gamma   90.00
#
_symmetry.space_group_name_H-M   'P 1'
#
loop_
_entity.id
_entity.type
_entity.pdbx_description
1 polymer ?
#
loop_
_entity_poly.entity_id
_entity_poly.type
_entity_poly.pdbx_seq_one_letter_code
_entity_poly.pdbx_strand_id
1 'polypeptide(L)'
;MKAIVDSYEYIIIKGLLNKCDYAASAHMKCEIKNDFLLNSLENLNYEWRDIQKFCIKNRNDNLIIVGSTGLGKTEASLLWGADNKIFYILPLRTAINAMYERIKNLVQNDYDKKVAVLHGQTDSVYLKELDNDTTVKNENEKFYEYYKNTKKLAMPITVATPDQLFDSVFKYNGYEFKMATFSYSRIIIDEIQAYSPDILAYTIYAIRLINDLGGKIAIFTATLAPFVKDLLTKKSSITSEYKFKDF
;
A
#
# COMPACT_ATOMS: atom_id res chain seq x y z
N MET A 1 -29.11 5.63 3.49
CA MET A 1 -27.91 6.40 3.08
C MET A 1 -27.25 7.10 4.27
N LYS A 2 -27.96 7.87 5.11
CA LYS A 2 -27.41 8.57 6.29
C LYS A 2 -26.70 7.63 7.29
N ALA A 3 -27.29 6.51 7.66
CA ALA A 3 -26.69 5.54 8.60
C ALA A 3 -25.39 4.86 8.09
N ILE A 4 -25.19 4.80 6.77
CA ILE A 4 -23.97 4.24 6.17
C ILE A 4 -22.86 5.28 6.23
N VAL A 5 -23.15 6.55 5.96
CA VAL A 5 -22.20 7.65 6.07
C VAL A 5 -21.72 7.78 7.52
N ASP A 6 -22.66 7.74 8.48
CA ASP A 6 -22.35 7.76 9.91
C ASP A 6 -21.40 6.61 10.33
N SER A 7 -21.52 5.44 9.68
CA SER A 7 -20.63 4.31 9.94
C SER A 7 -19.19 4.50 9.39
N TYR A 8 -19.03 5.16 8.26
CA TYR A 8 -17.70 5.45 7.69
C TYR A 8 -16.98 6.53 8.49
N GLU A 9 -17.67 7.59 8.89
CA GLU A 9 -17.13 8.62 9.78
C GLU A 9 -16.67 8.00 11.11
N TYR A 10 -17.48 7.11 11.70
CA TYR A 10 -17.09 6.39 12.91
C TYR A 10 -15.83 5.54 12.73
N ILE A 11 -15.71 4.81 11.61
CA ILE A 11 -14.51 4.00 11.31
C ILE A 11 -13.27 4.89 11.23
N ILE A 12 -13.36 6.02 10.53
CA ILE A 12 -12.25 6.95 10.37
C ILE A 12 -11.86 7.55 11.72
N ILE A 13 -12.82 8.10 12.46
CA ILE A 13 -12.56 8.77 13.73
C ILE A 13 -11.96 7.78 14.75
N LYS A 14 -12.59 6.62 14.94
CA LYS A 14 -12.11 5.59 15.85
C LYS A 14 -10.72 5.09 15.47
N GLY A 15 -10.50 4.82 14.17
CA GLY A 15 -9.21 4.33 13.67
C GLY A 15 -8.10 5.35 13.86
N LEU A 16 -8.34 6.64 13.58
CA LEU A 16 -7.36 7.71 13.79
C LEU A 16 -7.08 7.96 15.26
N LEU A 17 -8.11 7.98 16.11
CA LEU A 17 -7.93 8.12 17.57
C LEU A 17 -7.06 6.99 18.14
N ASN A 18 -7.35 5.74 17.78
CA ASN A 18 -6.56 4.59 18.19
C ASN A 18 -5.10 4.69 17.68
N LYS A 19 -4.90 5.19 16.47
CA LYS A 19 -3.56 5.38 15.89
C LYS A 19 -2.75 6.43 16.64
N CYS A 20 -3.37 7.57 16.93
CA CYS A 20 -2.74 8.66 17.66
C CYS A 20 -2.44 8.30 19.12
N ASP A 21 -3.40 7.66 19.81
CA ASP A 21 -3.24 7.22 21.21
C ASP A 21 -2.09 6.22 21.34
N TYR A 22 -2.05 5.22 20.45
CA TYR A 22 -0.94 4.28 20.44
C TYR A 22 0.40 4.96 20.16
N ALA A 23 0.48 5.86 19.17
CA ALA A 23 1.71 6.55 18.84
C ALA A 23 2.20 7.42 20.02
N ALA A 24 1.29 8.12 20.71
CA ALA A 24 1.60 8.90 21.89
C ALA A 24 2.11 8.01 23.04
N SER A 25 1.41 6.91 23.34
CA SER A 25 1.79 5.98 24.42
C SER A 25 3.12 5.27 24.16
N ALA A 26 3.44 5.00 22.89
CA ALA A 26 4.68 4.35 22.47
C ALA A 26 5.84 5.34 22.20
N HIS A 27 5.63 6.64 22.39
CA HIS A 27 6.59 7.71 22.07
C HIS A 27 7.13 7.63 20.63
N MET A 28 6.26 7.34 19.66
CA MET A 28 6.64 7.19 18.24
C MET A 28 5.81 8.12 17.35
N LYS A 29 6.26 8.30 16.11
CA LYS A 29 5.51 9.09 15.13
C LYS A 29 4.25 8.36 14.71
N CYS A 30 3.13 9.05 14.68
CA CYS A 30 1.87 8.52 14.15
C CYS A 30 1.99 8.19 12.67
N GLU A 31 2.67 9.06 11.90
CA GLU A 31 2.96 8.92 10.48
C GLU A 31 4.35 9.45 10.13
N ILE A 32 5.02 8.77 9.21
CA ILE A 32 6.27 9.22 8.60
C ILE A 32 5.93 9.72 7.19
N LYS A 33 6.35 10.93 6.85
CA LYS A 33 6.03 11.56 5.56
C LYS A 33 6.79 10.91 4.41
N ASN A 34 6.15 10.87 3.25
CA ASN A 34 6.77 10.50 1.98
C ASN A 34 7.20 11.78 1.24
N ASP A 35 8.28 12.39 1.67
CA ASP A 35 8.84 13.63 1.09
C ASP A 35 10.10 13.39 0.25
N PHE A 36 10.39 12.14 -0.04
CA PHE A 36 11.64 11.70 -0.69
C PHE A 36 11.41 10.98 -2.03
N LEU A 37 10.28 10.29 -2.22
CA LEU A 37 10.10 9.37 -3.35
C LEU A 37 10.11 10.09 -4.69
N LEU A 38 9.42 11.24 -4.79
CA LEU A 38 9.39 12.01 -6.03
C LEU A 38 10.79 12.46 -6.44
N ASN A 39 11.54 13.04 -5.51
CA ASN A 39 12.93 13.44 -5.75
C ASN A 39 13.82 12.25 -6.15
N SER A 40 13.64 11.10 -5.50
CA SER A 40 14.38 9.88 -5.85
C SER A 40 14.10 9.40 -7.27
N LEU A 41 12.84 9.51 -7.72
CA LEU A 41 12.45 9.16 -9.08
C LEU A 41 12.98 10.19 -10.11
N GLU A 42 12.91 11.48 -9.82
CA GLU A 42 13.42 12.55 -10.68
C GLU A 42 14.94 12.46 -10.87
N ASN A 43 15.68 12.08 -9.83
CA ASN A 43 17.14 11.89 -9.87
C ASN A 43 17.59 10.74 -10.78
N LEU A 44 16.68 9.85 -11.21
CA LEU A 44 16.99 8.83 -12.22
C LEU A 44 17.31 9.44 -13.59
N ASN A 45 16.90 10.70 -13.83
CA ASN A 45 17.10 11.43 -15.09
C ASN A 45 16.60 10.66 -16.33
N TYR A 46 15.51 9.88 -16.16
CA TYR A 46 14.90 9.13 -17.26
C TYR A 46 13.94 10.02 -18.05
N GLU A 47 13.94 9.85 -19.36
CA GLU A 47 12.84 10.32 -20.17
C GLU A 47 11.61 9.43 -19.94
N TRP A 48 10.57 10.01 -19.32
CA TRP A 48 9.35 9.26 -18.99
C TRP A 48 8.61 8.82 -20.25
N ARG A 49 8.25 7.56 -20.32
CA ARG A 49 7.40 6.98 -21.37
C ARG A 49 5.94 7.40 -21.16
N ASP A 50 5.09 7.10 -22.14
CA ASP A 50 3.68 7.50 -22.10
C ASP A 50 2.91 6.97 -20.88
N ILE A 51 3.22 5.75 -20.42
CA ILE A 51 2.62 5.17 -19.23
C ILE A 51 2.93 5.99 -17.97
N GLN A 52 4.17 6.43 -17.79
CA GLN A 52 4.57 7.26 -16.66
C GLN A 52 3.96 8.67 -16.76
N LYS A 53 4.01 9.28 -17.94
CA LYS A 53 3.37 10.58 -18.20
C LYS A 53 1.87 10.55 -17.91
N PHE A 54 1.18 9.46 -18.32
CA PHE A 54 -0.23 9.26 -18.01
C PHE A 54 -0.49 9.18 -16.51
N CYS A 55 0.31 8.41 -15.77
CA CYS A 55 0.19 8.25 -14.32
C CYS A 55 0.45 9.57 -13.58
N ILE A 56 1.45 10.35 -14.00
CA ILE A 56 1.74 11.69 -13.45
C ILE A 56 0.54 12.63 -13.65
N LYS A 57 -0.03 12.66 -14.87
CA LYS A 57 -1.16 13.54 -15.19
C LYS A 57 -2.44 13.18 -14.41
N ASN A 58 -2.61 11.91 -14.05
CA ASN A 58 -3.82 11.40 -13.42
C ASN A 58 -3.60 10.96 -11.95
N ARG A 59 -2.71 11.63 -11.22
CA ARG A 59 -2.41 11.30 -9.82
C ARG A 59 -3.61 11.35 -8.89
N ASN A 60 -4.61 12.16 -9.19
CA ASN A 60 -5.80 12.32 -8.35
C ASN A 60 -6.94 11.37 -8.69
N ASP A 61 -6.76 10.53 -9.71
CA ASP A 61 -7.77 9.59 -10.18
C ASP A 61 -7.43 8.16 -9.76
N ASN A 62 -8.45 7.31 -9.68
CA ASN A 62 -8.26 5.87 -9.62
C ASN A 62 -7.90 5.36 -11.02
N LEU A 63 -6.94 4.43 -11.10
CA LEU A 63 -6.41 3.97 -12.39
C LEU A 63 -6.52 2.46 -12.55
N ILE A 64 -6.79 2.01 -13.76
CA ILE A 64 -6.58 0.64 -14.22
C ILE A 64 -5.70 0.71 -15.46
N ILE A 65 -4.48 0.23 -15.31
CA ILE A 65 -3.43 0.28 -16.33
C ILE A 65 -3.12 -1.14 -16.77
N VAL A 66 -3.36 -1.41 -18.04
CA VAL A 66 -2.91 -2.64 -18.69
C VAL A 66 -1.69 -2.31 -19.53
N GLY A 67 -0.64 -3.09 -19.39
CA GLY A 67 0.59 -2.86 -20.15
C GLY A 67 1.56 -4.03 -20.03
N SER A 68 2.26 -4.33 -21.12
CA SER A 68 3.19 -5.45 -21.19
C SER A 68 4.36 -5.31 -20.19
N THR A 69 5.06 -6.41 -19.95
CA THR A 69 6.27 -6.42 -19.14
C THR A 69 7.35 -5.52 -19.76
N GLY A 70 8.09 -4.78 -18.95
CA GLY A 70 9.16 -3.89 -19.44
C GLY A 70 8.72 -2.48 -19.85
N LEU A 71 7.41 -2.14 -19.80
CA LEU A 71 6.93 -0.77 -20.07
C LEU A 71 7.23 0.24 -18.98
N GLY A 72 7.80 -0.18 -17.84
CA GLY A 72 8.07 0.70 -16.71
C GLY A 72 6.84 0.92 -15.81
N LYS A 73 6.00 -0.11 -15.64
CA LYS A 73 4.82 -0.10 -14.74
C LYS A 73 5.19 0.27 -13.31
N THR A 74 6.33 -0.21 -12.81
CA THR A 74 6.77 0.06 -11.43
C THR A 74 7.04 1.55 -11.21
N GLU A 75 7.82 2.19 -12.08
CA GLU A 75 8.07 3.63 -12.01
C GLU A 75 6.78 4.42 -12.19
N ALA A 76 5.91 3.99 -13.12
CA ALA A 76 4.61 4.61 -13.35
C ALA A 76 3.73 4.58 -12.09
N SER A 77 3.69 3.45 -11.40
CA SER A 77 2.92 3.27 -10.17
C SER A 77 3.46 4.10 -9.01
N LEU A 78 4.78 4.14 -8.85
CA LEU A 78 5.44 4.96 -7.83
C LEU A 78 5.28 6.46 -8.12
N LEU A 79 5.36 6.89 -9.38
CA LEU A 79 5.08 8.28 -9.79
C LEU A 79 3.63 8.68 -9.54
N TRP A 80 2.67 7.74 -9.72
CA TRP A 80 1.28 8.00 -9.36
C TRP A 80 1.09 8.15 -7.86
N GLY A 81 1.79 7.34 -7.06
CA GLY A 81 1.71 7.35 -5.60
C GLY A 81 2.53 8.44 -4.93
N ALA A 82 3.53 9.03 -5.61
CA ALA A 82 4.51 9.95 -5.04
C ALA A 82 3.88 11.02 -4.14
N ASP A 83 4.58 11.41 -3.10
CA ASP A 83 4.20 12.38 -2.06
C ASP A 83 3.05 11.92 -1.15
N ASN A 84 2.51 10.73 -1.36
CA ASN A 84 1.47 10.16 -0.51
C ASN A 84 1.99 8.92 0.23
N LYS A 85 1.22 8.49 1.22
CA LYS A 85 1.41 7.18 1.83
C LYS A 85 1.03 6.09 0.82
N ILE A 86 1.92 5.12 0.61
CA ILE A 86 1.77 4.08 -0.41
C ILE A 86 1.68 2.71 0.24
N PHE A 87 0.68 1.93 -0.16
CA PHE A 87 0.65 0.49 0.01
C PHE A 87 0.82 -0.18 -1.35
N TYR A 88 1.94 -0.87 -1.54
CA TYR A 88 2.25 -1.61 -2.75
C TYR A 88 1.93 -3.09 -2.55
N ILE A 89 0.92 -3.60 -3.24
CA ILE A 89 0.36 -4.93 -3.00
C ILE A 89 0.70 -5.87 -4.15
N LEU A 90 1.31 -6.99 -3.80
CA LEU A 90 1.80 -8.01 -4.72
C LEU A 90 1.28 -9.40 -4.32
N PRO A 91 1.04 -10.30 -5.30
CA PRO A 91 0.46 -11.61 -5.04
C PRO A 91 1.41 -12.58 -4.33
N LEU A 92 2.72 -12.43 -4.54
CA LEU A 92 3.72 -13.41 -4.12
C LEU A 92 4.80 -12.79 -3.23
N ARG A 93 5.24 -13.52 -2.20
CA ARG A 93 6.32 -13.10 -1.30
C ARG A 93 7.64 -12.84 -2.02
N THR A 94 7.98 -13.64 -3.02
CA THR A 94 9.19 -13.43 -3.84
C THR A 94 9.15 -12.10 -4.59
N ALA A 95 7.98 -11.72 -5.09
CA ALA A 95 7.77 -10.43 -5.74
C ALA A 95 7.85 -9.26 -4.73
N ILE A 96 7.37 -9.45 -3.50
CA ILE A 96 7.49 -8.46 -2.41
C ILE A 96 8.96 -8.17 -2.11
N ASN A 97 9.79 -9.20 -1.92
CA ASN A 97 11.21 -9.02 -1.63
C ASN A 97 11.93 -8.31 -2.78
N ALA A 98 11.64 -8.70 -4.03
CA ALA A 98 12.21 -8.04 -5.22
C ALA A 98 11.78 -6.55 -5.30
N MET A 99 10.51 -6.25 -5.01
CA MET A 99 9.99 -4.88 -5.01
C MET A 99 10.59 -4.06 -3.87
N TYR A 100 10.70 -4.64 -2.68
CA TYR A 100 11.35 -4.00 -1.53
C TYR A 100 12.79 -3.60 -1.86
N GLU A 101 13.61 -4.53 -2.38
CA GLU A 101 14.99 -4.23 -2.78
C GLU A 101 15.05 -3.17 -3.90
N ARG A 102 14.11 -3.19 -4.84
CA ARG A 102 14.03 -2.17 -5.89
C ARG A 102 13.74 -0.79 -5.32
N ILE A 103 12.78 -0.65 -4.43
CA ILE A 103 12.43 0.63 -3.79
C ILE A 103 13.57 1.08 -2.86
N LYS A 104 14.16 0.16 -2.11
CA LYS A 104 15.34 0.41 -1.26
C LYS A 104 16.49 1.01 -2.06
N ASN A 105 16.82 0.42 -3.21
CA ASN A 105 17.88 0.92 -4.10
C ASN A 105 17.53 2.29 -4.70
N LEU A 106 16.25 2.57 -4.97
CA LEU A 106 15.79 3.86 -5.44
C LEU A 106 15.92 4.95 -4.37
N VAL A 107 15.57 4.62 -3.13
CA VAL A 107 15.56 5.54 -1.99
C VAL A 107 16.94 5.73 -1.37
N GLN A 108 17.83 4.75 -1.50
CA GLN A 108 19.20 4.69 -1.02
C GLN A 108 19.33 4.84 0.51
N ASN A 109 19.47 6.08 1.01
CA ASN A 109 19.72 6.33 2.43
C ASN A 109 18.45 6.23 3.28
N ASP A 110 18.58 5.74 4.53
CA ASP A 110 17.50 5.64 5.53
C ASP A 110 16.29 4.83 5.06
N TYR A 111 16.50 3.82 4.20
CA TYR A 111 15.40 2.99 3.68
C TYR A 111 14.62 2.28 4.79
N ASP A 112 15.28 1.95 5.91
CA ASP A 112 14.71 1.39 7.13
C ASP A 112 13.66 2.28 7.80
N LYS A 113 13.69 3.60 7.52
CA LYS A 113 12.67 4.57 7.95
C LYS A 113 11.64 4.93 6.88
N LYS A 114 11.82 4.40 5.67
CA LYS A 114 11.05 4.82 4.49
C LYS A 114 10.21 3.70 3.89
N VAL A 115 10.68 2.45 3.97
CA VAL A 115 10.04 1.31 3.30
C VAL A 115 9.84 0.17 4.27
N ALA A 116 8.62 -0.31 4.38
CA ALA A 116 8.25 -1.47 5.19
C ALA A 116 7.88 -2.67 4.33
N VAL A 117 8.06 -3.86 4.90
CA VAL A 117 7.58 -5.12 4.33
C VAL A 117 6.61 -5.79 5.28
N LEU A 118 5.43 -6.17 4.76
CA LEU A 118 4.43 -6.94 5.48
C LEU A 118 4.08 -8.23 4.72
N HIS A 119 4.50 -9.36 5.27
CA HIS A 119 4.09 -10.69 4.84
C HIS A 119 3.99 -11.62 6.05
N GLY A 120 3.37 -12.80 5.90
CA GLY A 120 3.06 -13.71 7.01
C GLY A 120 4.25 -14.25 7.82
N GLN A 121 5.50 -14.00 7.41
CA GLN A 121 6.70 -14.36 8.17
C GLN A 121 7.38 -13.18 8.84
N THR A 122 6.88 -11.97 8.70
CA THR A 122 7.51 -10.77 9.32
C THR A 122 7.64 -10.96 10.82
N ASP A 123 6.64 -11.53 11.48
CA ASP A 123 6.66 -11.79 12.93
C ASP A 123 7.64 -12.88 13.33
N SER A 124 7.78 -13.95 12.54
CA SER A 124 8.70 -15.05 12.83
C SER A 124 10.16 -14.68 12.60
N VAL A 125 10.43 -13.80 11.65
CA VAL A 125 11.78 -13.24 11.43
C VAL A 125 12.13 -12.35 12.62
N TYR A 126 11.20 -11.50 13.05
CA TYR A 126 11.38 -10.63 14.21
C TYR A 126 11.66 -11.42 15.50
N LEU A 127 10.89 -12.47 15.78
CA LEU A 127 11.08 -13.29 16.97
C LEU A 127 12.43 -14.02 16.96
N LYS A 128 12.87 -14.51 15.81
CA LYS A 128 14.19 -15.17 15.68
C LYS A 128 15.37 -14.23 15.89
N GLU A 129 15.25 -12.97 15.48
CA GLU A 129 16.31 -11.98 15.69
C GLU A 129 16.38 -11.55 17.18
N LEU A 130 15.24 -11.47 17.88
CA LEU A 130 15.23 -11.24 19.31
C LEU A 130 15.87 -12.36 20.14
N ASP A 131 15.73 -13.62 19.70
CA ASP A 131 16.27 -14.78 20.42
C ASP A 131 17.79 -14.96 20.20
N ASN A 132 18.36 -14.40 19.12
CA ASN A 132 19.73 -14.69 18.73
C ASN A 132 20.78 -13.71 19.25
N ASP A 133 20.43 -12.61 19.95
CA ASP A 133 21.48 -11.64 20.29
C ASP A 133 21.31 -10.89 21.61
N THR A 134 22.24 -11.18 22.51
CA THR A 134 22.54 -10.41 23.71
C THR A 134 23.63 -9.34 23.50
N THR A 135 24.17 -9.17 22.28
CA THR A 135 25.42 -8.43 22.08
C THR A 135 25.33 -7.09 21.32
N VAL A 136 24.21 -6.75 20.65
CA VAL A 136 24.12 -5.51 19.86
C VAL A 136 22.88 -4.68 20.21
N LYS A 137 22.90 -3.97 21.33
CA LYS A 137 21.78 -3.12 21.79
C LYS A 137 21.29 -2.11 20.74
N ASN A 138 22.17 -1.47 19.99
CA ASN A 138 21.82 -0.41 19.04
C ASN A 138 21.12 -0.93 17.75
N GLU A 139 21.47 -2.12 17.27
CA GLU A 139 20.82 -2.72 16.10
C GLU A 139 19.44 -3.27 16.47
N ASN A 140 19.30 -3.84 17.65
CA ASN A 140 18.04 -4.30 18.17
C ASN A 140 17.03 -3.17 18.40
N GLU A 141 17.48 -1.98 18.85
CA GLU A 141 16.61 -0.81 19.01
C GLU A 141 16.09 -0.31 17.65
N LYS A 142 16.95 -0.20 16.63
CA LYS A 142 16.54 0.20 15.27
C LYS A 142 15.59 -0.81 14.65
N PHE A 143 15.86 -2.09 14.80
CA PHE A 143 15.00 -3.15 14.29
C PHE A 143 13.64 -3.16 15.00
N TYR A 144 13.61 -2.95 16.30
CA TYR A 144 12.39 -2.83 17.08
C TYR A 144 11.55 -1.60 16.68
N GLU A 145 12.19 -0.47 16.44
CA GLU A 145 11.53 0.73 15.91
C GLU A 145 10.94 0.48 14.53
N TYR A 146 11.72 -0.12 13.62
CA TYR A 146 11.26 -0.52 12.30
C TYR A 146 10.02 -1.43 12.37
N TYR A 147 10.08 -2.48 13.19
CA TYR A 147 8.97 -3.40 13.37
C TYR A 147 7.70 -2.72 13.89
N LYS A 148 7.82 -1.89 14.92
CA LYS A 148 6.70 -1.11 15.47
C LYS A 148 6.08 -0.21 14.41
N ASN A 149 6.90 0.57 13.69
CA ASN A 149 6.45 1.46 12.63
C ASN A 149 5.73 0.69 11.50
N THR A 150 6.25 -0.48 11.15
CA THR A 150 5.65 -1.38 10.14
C THR A 150 4.29 -1.89 10.59
N LYS A 151 4.18 -2.46 11.80
CA LYS A 151 2.93 -3.01 12.35
C LYS A 151 1.85 -1.94 12.55
N LYS A 152 2.27 -0.71 12.86
CA LYS A 152 1.35 0.42 13.03
C LYS A 152 1.12 1.21 11.75
N LEU A 153 1.55 0.65 10.62
CA LEU A 153 1.39 1.29 9.31
C LEU A 153 1.81 2.76 9.32
N ALA A 154 2.87 3.09 10.06
CA ALA A 154 3.40 4.44 10.15
C ALA A 154 4.36 4.77 8.99
N MET A 155 4.92 3.73 8.34
CA MET A 155 5.90 3.89 7.26
C MET A 155 5.27 4.51 6.01
N PRO A 156 5.99 5.38 5.29
CA PRO A 156 5.48 6.04 4.09
C PRO A 156 5.21 5.09 2.93
N ILE A 157 6.03 4.05 2.77
CA ILE A 157 5.83 3.01 1.75
C ILE A 157 5.77 1.65 2.46
N THR A 158 4.74 0.88 2.19
CA THR A 158 4.60 -0.50 2.70
C THR A 158 4.36 -1.44 1.54
N VAL A 159 5.26 -2.43 1.37
CA VAL A 159 5.11 -3.51 0.39
C VAL A 159 4.51 -4.71 1.10
N ALA A 160 3.41 -5.25 0.60
CA ALA A 160 2.64 -6.26 1.33
C ALA A 160 1.93 -7.27 0.42
N THR A 161 1.52 -8.41 1.00
CA THR A 161 0.52 -9.29 0.38
C THR A 161 -0.90 -8.79 0.67
N PRO A 162 -1.90 -9.16 -0.17
CA PRO A 162 -3.30 -8.76 0.05
C PRO A 162 -3.85 -9.19 1.41
N ASP A 163 -3.50 -10.40 1.86
CA ASP A 163 -3.96 -10.98 3.12
C ASP A 163 -3.52 -10.17 4.35
N GLN A 164 -2.37 -9.52 4.31
CA GLN A 164 -1.86 -8.71 5.43
C GLN A 164 -2.57 -7.37 5.59
N LEU A 165 -3.12 -6.84 4.53
CA LEU A 165 -3.76 -5.53 4.52
C LEU A 165 -5.28 -5.62 4.43
N PHE A 166 -5.79 -6.47 3.55
CA PHE A 166 -7.23 -6.55 3.27
C PHE A 166 -8.01 -7.47 4.21
N ASP A 167 -7.36 -8.11 5.19
CA ASP A 167 -8.02 -8.80 6.30
C ASP A 167 -8.99 -7.88 7.09
N SER A 168 -8.75 -6.57 7.04
CA SER A 168 -9.62 -5.55 7.61
C SER A 168 -11.07 -5.57 7.09
N VAL A 169 -11.33 -6.15 5.91
CA VAL A 169 -12.69 -6.34 5.37
C VAL A 169 -13.52 -7.31 6.22
N PHE A 170 -12.87 -8.22 6.94
CA PHE A 170 -13.54 -9.17 7.84
C PHE A 170 -13.89 -8.55 9.20
N LYS A 171 -13.55 -7.28 9.42
CA LYS A 171 -13.88 -6.49 10.60
C LYS A 171 -13.44 -7.14 11.94
N TYR A 172 -12.28 -7.81 11.95
CA TYR A 172 -11.64 -8.25 13.19
C TYR A 172 -11.27 -7.05 14.07
N ASN A 173 -11.07 -7.27 15.36
CA ASN A 173 -10.72 -6.20 16.31
C ASN A 173 -9.55 -5.36 15.81
N GLY A 174 -9.75 -4.04 15.75
CA GLY A 174 -8.76 -3.08 15.27
C GLY A 174 -8.79 -2.84 13.76
N TYR A 175 -9.77 -3.38 13.02
CA TYR A 175 -9.90 -3.14 11.58
C TYR A 175 -10.05 -1.66 11.24
N GLU A 176 -10.66 -0.87 12.11
CA GLU A 176 -10.85 0.57 11.93
C GLU A 176 -9.53 1.30 11.75
N PHE A 177 -8.49 0.86 12.47
CA PHE A 177 -7.13 1.39 12.35
C PHE A 177 -6.57 1.27 10.91
N LYS A 178 -6.68 0.08 10.29
CA LYS A 178 -6.27 -0.16 8.90
C LYS A 178 -7.12 0.66 7.93
N MET A 179 -8.45 0.59 8.07
CA MET A 179 -9.39 1.31 7.21
C MET A 179 -9.19 2.82 7.27
N ALA A 180 -9.01 3.39 8.46
CA ALA A 180 -8.70 4.81 8.62
C ALA A 180 -7.36 5.18 7.96
N THR A 181 -6.35 4.30 8.03
CA THR A 181 -5.07 4.54 7.35
C THR A 181 -5.23 4.50 5.83
N PHE A 182 -6.06 3.59 5.30
CA PHE A 182 -6.32 3.50 3.86
C PHE A 182 -7.08 4.72 3.32
N SER A 183 -7.90 5.38 4.13
CA SER A 183 -8.72 6.52 3.68
C SER A 183 -7.91 7.69 3.12
N TYR A 184 -6.66 7.86 3.53
CA TYR A 184 -5.74 8.91 3.04
C TYR A 184 -4.53 8.37 2.28
N SER A 185 -4.56 7.07 1.92
CA SER A 185 -3.43 6.38 1.29
C SER A 185 -3.64 6.16 -0.21
N ARG A 186 -2.55 5.85 -0.88
CA ARG A 186 -2.50 5.36 -2.26
C ARG A 186 -2.26 3.86 -2.26
N ILE A 187 -3.19 3.10 -2.78
CA ILE A 187 -3.10 1.64 -2.85
C ILE A 187 -2.74 1.26 -4.28
N ILE A 188 -1.56 0.68 -4.46
CA ILE A 188 -1.10 0.15 -5.74
C ILE A 188 -1.29 -1.36 -5.68
N ILE A 189 -2.05 -1.92 -6.61
CA ILE A 189 -2.27 -3.36 -6.74
C ILE A 189 -1.59 -3.80 -8.03
N ASP A 190 -0.57 -4.62 -7.91
CA ASP A 190 0.18 -5.12 -9.06
C ASP A 190 -0.16 -6.59 -9.30
N GLU A 191 -0.28 -6.94 -10.60
CA GLU A 191 -0.55 -8.28 -11.11
C GLU A 191 -1.80 -8.95 -10.47
N ILE A 192 -2.91 -8.20 -10.41
CA ILE A 192 -4.19 -8.68 -9.81
C ILE A 192 -4.70 -9.98 -10.43
N GLN A 193 -4.35 -10.29 -11.68
CA GLN A 193 -4.73 -11.53 -12.34
C GLN A 193 -4.08 -12.78 -11.73
N ALA A 194 -3.00 -12.61 -10.94
CA ALA A 194 -2.33 -13.72 -10.26
C ALA A 194 -2.99 -14.08 -8.91
N TYR A 195 -4.05 -13.37 -8.51
CA TYR A 195 -4.76 -13.66 -7.27
C TYR A 195 -5.67 -14.88 -7.43
N SER A 196 -5.71 -15.73 -6.39
CA SER A 196 -6.72 -16.80 -6.31
C SER A 196 -8.13 -16.20 -6.24
N PRO A 197 -9.17 -16.95 -6.64
CA PRO A 197 -10.55 -16.43 -6.60
C PRO A 197 -10.96 -15.86 -5.23
N ASP A 198 -10.55 -16.50 -4.14
CA ASP A 198 -10.86 -16.07 -2.78
C ASP A 198 -10.17 -14.74 -2.46
N ILE A 199 -8.87 -14.63 -2.78
CA ILE A 199 -8.11 -13.38 -2.60
C ILE A 199 -8.70 -12.27 -3.46
N LEU A 200 -9.04 -12.55 -4.69
CA LEU A 200 -9.66 -11.59 -5.60
C LEU A 200 -11.00 -11.08 -5.05
N ALA A 201 -11.84 -11.97 -4.51
CA ALA A 201 -13.16 -11.60 -4.00
C ALA A 201 -13.06 -10.59 -2.85
N TYR A 202 -12.26 -10.87 -1.81
CA TYR A 202 -12.11 -9.89 -0.72
C TYR A 202 -11.30 -8.66 -1.12
N THR A 203 -10.38 -8.77 -2.09
CA THR A 203 -9.67 -7.61 -2.65
C THR A 203 -10.63 -6.65 -3.33
N ILE A 204 -11.55 -7.15 -4.18
CA ILE A 204 -12.59 -6.31 -4.81
C ILE A 204 -13.45 -5.61 -3.76
N TYR A 205 -13.81 -6.31 -2.68
CA TYR A 205 -14.56 -5.72 -1.58
C TYR A 205 -13.76 -4.64 -0.82
N ALA A 206 -12.45 -4.91 -0.57
CA ALA A 206 -11.55 -3.94 0.04
C ALA A 206 -11.40 -2.66 -0.81
N ILE A 207 -11.19 -2.82 -2.12
CA ILE A 207 -11.11 -1.72 -3.09
C ILE A 207 -12.33 -0.79 -2.96
N ARG A 208 -13.52 -1.37 -2.89
CA ARG A 208 -14.77 -0.62 -2.74
C ARG A 208 -14.80 0.17 -1.43
N LEU A 209 -14.53 -0.48 -0.30
CA LEU A 209 -14.53 0.17 1.01
C LEU A 209 -13.49 1.30 1.08
N ILE A 210 -12.30 1.07 0.54
CA ILE A 210 -11.22 2.07 0.53
C ILE A 210 -11.61 3.29 -0.30
N ASN A 211 -12.23 3.09 -1.47
CA ASN A 211 -12.74 4.19 -2.28
C ASN A 211 -13.83 4.99 -1.56
N ASP A 212 -14.77 4.29 -0.91
CA ASP A 212 -15.84 4.92 -0.15
C ASP A 212 -15.32 5.75 1.04
N LEU A 213 -14.19 5.33 1.62
CA LEU A 213 -13.50 6.04 2.70
C LEU A 213 -12.59 7.19 2.21
N GLY A 214 -12.40 7.36 0.90
CA GLY A 214 -11.59 8.44 0.31
C GLY A 214 -10.18 8.05 -0.17
N GLY A 215 -9.72 6.83 0.10
CA GLY A 215 -8.46 6.30 -0.43
C GLY A 215 -8.47 6.21 -1.95
N LYS A 216 -7.29 6.19 -2.57
CA LYS A 216 -7.14 6.09 -4.02
C LYS A 216 -6.46 4.80 -4.41
N ILE A 217 -6.86 4.24 -5.55
CA ILE A 217 -6.41 2.92 -6.01
C ILE A 217 -5.90 2.99 -7.43
N ALA A 218 -4.73 2.39 -7.67
CA ALA A 218 -4.23 2.14 -9.01
C ALA A 218 -3.90 0.66 -9.18
N ILE A 219 -4.44 0.05 -10.22
CA ILE A 219 -4.24 -1.34 -10.58
C ILE A 219 -3.33 -1.39 -11.80
N PHE A 220 -2.23 -2.13 -11.69
CA PHE A 220 -1.28 -2.37 -12.76
C PHE A 220 -1.26 -3.87 -13.08
N THR A 221 -1.33 -4.22 -14.35
CA THR A 221 -1.35 -5.62 -14.77
C THR A 221 -0.83 -5.77 -16.20
N ALA A 222 -0.26 -6.93 -16.53
CA ALA A 222 0.09 -7.24 -17.91
C ALA A 222 -1.15 -7.72 -18.69
N THR A 223 -2.08 -8.36 -18.02
CA THR A 223 -3.32 -8.88 -18.64
C THR A 223 -4.49 -8.65 -17.70
N LEU A 224 -5.65 -8.33 -18.25
CA LEU A 224 -6.87 -8.13 -17.47
C LEU A 224 -8.01 -8.95 -18.07
N ALA A 225 -8.40 -10.01 -17.38
CA ALA A 225 -9.52 -10.83 -17.81
C ALA A 225 -10.84 -9.99 -17.84
N PRO A 226 -11.71 -10.16 -18.85
CA PRO A 226 -12.93 -9.36 -18.98
C PRO A 226 -13.81 -9.38 -17.71
N PHE A 227 -13.94 -10.54 -17.06
CA PHE A 227 -14.75 -10.65 -15.84
C PHE A 227 -14.14 -9.85 -14.66
N VAL A 228 -12.79 -9.78 -14.54
CA VAL A 228 -12.13 -8.97 -13.52
C VAL A 228 -12.36 -7.50 -13.79
N LYS A 229 -12.22 -7.08 -15.05
CA LYS A 229 -12.55 -5.71 -15.47
C LYS A 229 -13.99 -5.35 -15.12
N ASP A 230 -14.94 -6.23 -15.41
CA ASP A 230 -16.36 -6.02 -15.07
C ASP A 230 -16.60 -5.93 -13.55
N LEU A 231 -15.93 -6.76 -12.75
CA LEU A 231 -16.00 -6.69 -11.29
C LEU A 231 -15.46 -5.36 -10.75
N LEU A 232 -14.34 -4.88 -11.29
CA LEU A 232 -13.71 -3.64 -10.88
C LEU A 232 -14.51 -2.40 -11.30
N THR A 233 -15.08 -2.40 -12.51
CA THR A 233 -15.75 -1.21 -13.07
C THR A 233 -17.23 -1.15 -12.76
N LYS A 234 -17.95 -2.29 -12.73
CA LYS A 234 -19.41 -2.32 -12.55
C LYS A 234 -19.87 -2.58 -11.12
N LYS A 235 -19.11 -3.37 -10.34
CA LYS A 235 -19.49 -3.78 -8.98
C LYS A 235 -18.67 -3.12 -7.88
N SER A 236 -17.47 -2.66 -8.16
CA SER A 236 -16.65 -1.96 -7.18
C SER A 236 -16.98 -0.47 -7.05
N SER A 237 -17.56 0.12 -8.08
CA SER A 237 -17.85 1.55 -8.11
C SER A 237 -19.30 1.82 -7.67
N ILE A 238 -19.47 2.25 -6.44
CA ILE A 238 -20.67 3.00 -6.08
C ILE A 238 -20.47 4.50 -6.32
N THR A 239 -19.23 4.99 -6.26
CA THR A 239 -18.97 6.44 -6.30
C THR A 239 -17.69 6.85 -7.05
N SER A 240 -16.79 5.94 -7.42
CA SER A 240 -15.51 6.33 -8.03
C SER A 240 -15.32 5.73 -9.41
N GLU A 241 -15.13 6.62 -10.38
CA GLU A 241 -14.74 6.26 -11.74
C GLU A 241 -13.26 5.88 -11.79
N TYR A 242 -12.96 4.84 -12.57
CA TYR A 242 -11.61 4.44 -12.90
C TYR A 242 -11.24 4.95 -14.29
N LYS A 243 -10.08 5.59 -14.42
CA LYS A 243 -9.48 5.84 -15.73
C LYS A 243 -8.78 4.57 -16.18
N PHE A 244 -9.32 3.96 -17.22
CA PHE A 244 -8.74 2.78 -17.88
C PHE A 244 -7.82 3.19 -19.01
N LYS A 245 -6.63 2.58 -19.06
CA LYS A 245 -5.71 2.75 -20.18
C LYS A 245 -4.99 1.44 -20.48
N ASP A 246 -4.96 1.09 -21.75
CA ASP A 246 -4.19 -0.02 -22.31
C ASP A 246 -3.03 0.56 -23.12
N PHE A 247 -1.79 0.08 -22.86
CA PHE A 247 -0.56 0.57 -23.46
C PHE A 247 0.15 -0.50 -24.30
#